data_6903d57c01310cee77e30e56efef3958
#
_entry.id   6903d57c01310cee77e30e56efef3958
#
_cell.length_a   1.000
_cell.length_b   1.000
_cell.length_c   1.000
_cell.angle_alpha   90.00
_cell.angle_beta   90.00
_cell.angle_gamma   90.00
#
_symmetry.space_group_name_H-M   'P 1'
#
loop_
_entity.id
_entity.type
_entity.pdbx_description
1 polymer ?
#
loop_
_entity_poly.entity_id
_entity_poly.type
_entity_poly.pdbx_seq_one_letter_code
_entity_poly.pdbx_strand_id
1 'polypeptide(L)'
;MNLKNKKVLITGATGGIGHCLIEKFNNLGSKIMATGTNEEKLANLKKKFPDIFIEKFNIDEHDKIEKFIEMTSDKLDGLDILVNNAGITLDNLTIRLTEENWKKVLDVNLTSSFLMCKYAIKKMLKKKYGKIVNITSIVGHTGNLGQANYSASKAGIVAFSKSLAIEYAKKNININCVSPGFIKTEMTEKINEEFKKILISKIPSGDLGTGDDVSNCVAFLASDMAKYINGETIHVNGGMYMA
;
A
#
# COMPACT_ATOMS: atom_id res chain seq x y z
N MET A 1 -2.41 16.50 -11.50
CA MET A 1 -1.30 15.64 -10.99
C MET A 1 -0.43 15.25 -12.17
N ASN A 2 0.86 15.56 -12.14
CA ASN A 2 1.78 15.16 -13.21
C ASN A 2 2.71 14.06 -12.66
N LEU A 3 2.52 12.82 -13.11
CA LEU A 3 3.37 11.67 -12.76
C LEU A 3 4.04 11.05 -14.02
N LYS A 4 4.02 11.80 -15.13
CA LYS A 4 4.61 11.35 -16.40
C LYS A 4 6.10 11.02 -16.20
N ASN A 5 6.49 9.82 -16.65
CA ASN A 5 7.85 9.27 -16.55
C ASN A 5 8.36 9.04 -15.10
N LYS A 6 7.56 9.22 -14.06
CA LYS A 6 7.94 8.84 -12.69
C LYS A 6 8.09 7.33 -12.59
N LYS A 7 9.14 6.87 -11.91
CA LYS A 7 9.51 5.47 -11.72
C LYS A 7 8.86 4.96 -10.45
N VAL A 8 7.89 4.07 -10.61
CA VAL A 8 6.96 3.65 -9.54
C VAL A 8 7.06 2.16 -9.29
N LEU A 9 7.28 1.76 -8.05
CA LEU A 9 7.13 0.38 -7.59
C LEU A 9 5.83 0.26 -6.80
N ILE A 10 4.97 -0.69 -7.20
CA ILE A 10 3.70 -0.99 -6.52
C ILE A 10 3.69 -2.45 -6.09
N THR A 11 3.63 -2.69 -4.77
CA THR A 11 3.52 -4.04 -4.21
C THR A 11 2.05 -4.45 -4.07
N GLY A 12 1.79 -5.77 -4.10
CA GLY A 12 0.41 -6.27 -4.02
C GLY A 12 -0.46 -5.85 -5.20
N ALA A 13 0.14 -5.70 -6.39
CA ALA A 13 -0.51 -5.23 -7.61
C ALA A 13 -1.66 -6.11 -8.09
N THR A 14 -1.71 -7.37 -7.67
CA THR A 14 -2.72 -8.36 -8.05
C THR A 14 -3.99 -8.33 -7.19
N GLY A 15 -4.03 -7.51 -6.13
CA GLY A 15 -5.21 -7.29 -5.30
C GLY A 15 -6.13 -6.20 -5.87
N GLY A 16 -7.35 -6.06 -5.34
CA GLY A 16 -8.34 -5.10 -5.85
C GLY A 16 -7.84 -3.65 -5.84
N ILE A 17 -7.32 -3.16 -4.71
CA ILE A 17 -6.72 -1.82 -4.62
C ILE A 17 -5.48 -1.73 -5.52
N GLY A 18 -4.64 -2.78 -5.54
CA GLY A 18 -3.44 -2.84 -6.37
C GLY A 18 -3.72 -2.65 -7.85
N HIS A 19 -4.79 -3.26 -8.36
CA HIS A 19 -5.23 -3.11 -9.76
C HIS A 19 -5.59 -1.65 -10.08
N CYS A 20 -6.38 -0.99 -9.22
CA CYS A 20 -6.74 0.42 -9.39
C CYS A 20 -5.51 1.35 -9.31
N LEU A 21 -4.54 1.02 -8.45
CA LEU A 21 -3.26 1.74 -8.40
C LEU A 21 -2.50 1.63 -9.72
N ILE A 22 -2.35 0.42 -10.28
CA ILE A 22 -1.69 0.22 -11.58
C ILE A 22 -2.39 1.04 -12.67
N GLU A 23 -3.71 0.93 -12.77
CA GLU A 23 -4.49 1.66 -13.77
C GLU A 23 -4.32 3.18 -13.62
N LYS A 24 -4.41 3.70 -12.39
CA LYS A 24 -4.26 5.12 -12.10
C LYS A 24 -2.87 5.65 -12.50
N PHE A 25 -1.81 4.98 -12.06
CA PHE A 25 -0.45 5.43 -12.35
C PHE A 25 -0.09 5.27 -13.83
N ASN A 26 -0.60 4.24 -14.51
CA ASN A 26 -0.45 4.04 -15.96
C ASN A 26 -1.12 5.18 -16.73
N ASN A 27 -2.35 5.54 -16.38
CA ASN A 27 -3.09 6.66 -17.01
C ASN A 27 -2.41 8.02 -16.77
N LEU A 28 -1.63 8.15 -15.70
CA LEU A 28 -0.80 9.34 -15.42
C LEU A 28 0.59 9.30 -16.09
N GLY A 29 0.86 8.28 -16.92
CA GLY A 29 2.08 8.16 -17.71
C GLY A 29 3.32 7.74 -16.93
N SER A 30 3.16 7.07 -15.80
CA SER A 30 4.28 6.57 -14.99
C SER A 30 4.91 5.32 -15.61
N LYS A 31 6.21 5.11 -15.37
CA LYS A 31 6.90 3.83 -15.59
C LYS A 31 6.72 2.96 -14.36
N ILE A 32 6.06 1.82 -14.51
CA ILE A 32 5.60 1.01 -13.36
C ILE A 32 6.30 -0.33 -13.31
N MET A 33 6.79 -0.70 -12.12
CA MET A 33 7.06 -2.08 -11.72
C MET A 33 5.91 -2.55 -10.83
N ALA A 34 5.17 -3.55 -11.27
CA ALA A 34 4.09 -4.19 -10.55
C ALA A 34 4.57 -5.53 -9.97
N THR A 35 4.38 -5.76 -8.67
CA THR A 35 4.78 -7.03 -8.05
C THR A 35 3.67 -7.65 -7.22
N GLY A 36 3.70 -8.97 -7.14
CA GLY A 36 2.78 -9.82 -6.39
C GLY A 36 3.22 -11.26 -6.43
N THR A 37 2.49 -12.16 -5.78
CA THR A 37 2.82 -13.59 -5.69
C THR A 37 2.11 -14.44 -6.74
N ASN A 38 1.02 -13.95 -7.36
CA ASN A 38 0.23 -14.68 -8.34
C ASN A 38 0.67 -14.34 -9.77
N GLU A 39 1.35 -15.28 -10.41
CA GLU A 39 1.89 -15.12 -11.78
C GLU A 39 0.81 -14.90 -12.83
N GLU A 40 -0.30 -15.63 -12.74
CA GLU A 40 -1.40 -15.51 -13.71
C GLU A 40 -2.04 -14.10 -13.65
N LYS A 41 -2.32 -13.61 -12.43
CA LYS A 41 -2.86 -12.25 -12.26
C LYS A 41 -1.85 -11.19 -12.72
N LEU A 42 -0.54 -11.37 -12.51
CA LEU A 42 0.50 -10.49 -13.03
C LEU A 42 0.53 -10.52 -14.57
N ALA A 43 0.46 -11.69 -15.19
CA ALA A 43 0.41 -11.83 -16.65
C ALA A 43 -0.84 -11.14 -17.23
N ASN A 44 -1.99 -11.25 -16.57
CA ASN A 44 -3.22 -10.56 -16.96
C ASN A 44 -3.09 -9.02 -16.84
N LEU A 45 -2.42 -8.52 -15.78
CA LEU A 45 -2.08 -7.11 -15.68
C LEU A 45 -1.19 -6.65 -16.85
N LYS A 46 -0.17 -7.44 -17.19
CA LYS A 46 0.73 -7.14 -18.32
C LYS A 46 0.00 -7.13 -19.66
N LYS A 47 -0.99 -8.01 -19.87
CA LYS A 47 -1.83 -8.00 -21.07
C LYS A 47 -2.69 -6.73 -21.13
N LYS A 48 -3.27 -6.30 -20.01
CA LYS A 48 -4.09 -5.08 -19.94
C LYS A 48 -3.25 -3.80 -20.07
N PHE A 49 -2.04 -3.80 -19.52
CA PHE A 49 -1.11 -2.66 -19.49
C PHE A 49 0.25 -3.07 -20.07
N PRO A 50 0.42 -3.09 -21.40
CA PRO A 50 1.61 -3.65 -22.05
C PRO A 50 2.93 -2.96 -21.68
N ASP A 51 2.89 -1.71 -21.28
CA ASP A 51 4.10 -0.91 -20.99
C ASP A 51 4.63 -1.07 -19.56
N ILE A 52 3.87 -1.71 -18.63
CA ILE A 52 4.36 -1.92 -17.28
C ILE A 52 5.37 -3.08 -17.21
N PHE A 53 6.30 -3.00 -16.27
CA PHE A 53 7.11 -4.15 -15.86
C PHE A 53 6.37 -4.96 -14.82
N ILE A 54 6.48 -6.27 -14.86
CA ILE A 54 5.97 -7.18 -13.85
C ILE A 54 7.10 -8.02 -13.27
N GLU A 55 7.02 -8.33 -11.98
CA GLU A 55 7.93 -9.25 -11.32
C GLU A 55 7.19 -10.03 -10.24
N LYS A 56 7.29 -11.36 -10.26
CA LYS A 56 6.81 -12.19 -9.17
C LYS A 56 7.77 -12.06 -8.00
N PHE A 57 7.28 -11.56 -6.89
CA PHE A 57 8.08 -11.42 -5.68
C PHE A 57 7.22 -11.60 -4.44
N ASN A 58 7.70 -12.44 -3.52
CA ASN A 58 7.09 -12.61 -2.21
C ASN A 58 7.79 -11.70 -1.21
N ILE A 59 7.08 -10.69 -0.70
CA ILE A 59 7.66 -9.65 0.14
C ILE A 59 8.10 -10.14 1.52
N ASP A 60 7.73 -11.34 1.96
CA ASP A 60 8.24 -11.92 3.21
C ASP A 60 9.58 -12.66 3.04
N GLU A 61 10.12 -12.73 1.83
CA GLU A 61 11.51 -13.12 1.58
C GLU A 61 12.44 -11.94 1.90
N HIS A 62 12.54 -11.60 3.20
CA HIS A 62 13.17 -10.38 3.69
C HIS A 62 14.63 -10.20 3.25
N ASP A 63 15.38 -11.29 3.17
CA ASP A 63 16.77 -11.35 2.71
C ASP A 63 16.93 -10.98 1.22
N LYS A 64 15.85 -11.09 0.43
CA LYS A 64 15.86 -10.78 -1.00
C LYS A 64 15.37 -9.37 -1.32
N ILE A 65 14.78 -8.64 -0.38
CA ILE A 65 14.17 -7.32 -0.64
C ILE A 65 15.20 -6.32 -1.17
N GLU A 66 16.41 -6.28 -0.62
CA GLU A 66 17.44 -5.34 -1.09
C GLU A 66 17.73 -5.56 -2.57
N LYS A 67 18.03 -6.81 -2.94
CA LYS A 67 18.29 -7.19 -4.34
C LYS A 67 17.10 -6.93 -5.27
N PHE A 68 15.88 -7.16 -4.77
CA PHE A 68 14.66 -6.88 -5.52
C PHE A 68 14.50 -5.38 -5.81
N ILE A 69 14.75 -4.51 -4.83
CA ILE A 69 14.74 -3.05 -5.02
C ILE A 69 15.84 -2.61 -5.99
N GLU A 70 17.02 -3.22 -5.94
CA GLU A 70 18.11 -2.94 -6.88
C GLU A 70 17.69 -3.26 -8.31
N MET A 71 17.27 -4.48 -8.55
CA MET A 71 16.78 -4.93 -9.86
C MET A 71 15.63 -4.04 -10.37
N THR A 72 14.68 -3.67 -9.49
CA THR A 72 13.58 -2.77 -9.85
C THR A 72 14.10 -1.40 -10.28
N SER A 73 15.02 -0.83 -9.51
CA SER A 73 15.63 0.47 -9.84
C SER A 73 16.38 0.43 -11.17
N ASP A 74 17.07 -0.66 -11.45
CA ASP A 74 17.82 -0.82 -12.71
C ASP A 74 16.86 -0.96 -13.92
N LYS A 75 15.80 -1.78 -13.81
CA LYS A 75 14.78 -1.94 -14.86
C LYS A 75 14.03 -0.63 -15.17
N LEU A 76 13.77 0.20 -14.16
CA LEU A 76 13.05 1.46 -14.29
C LEU A 76 13.97 2.65 -14.63
N ASP A 77 15.28 2.50 -14.57
CA ASP A 77 16.27 3.58 -14.62
C ASP A 77 16.09 4.56 -13.44
N GLY A 78 15.93 3.99 -12.24
CA GLY A 78 15.76 4.70 -10.97
C GLY A 78 14.46 4.32 -10.24
N LEU A 79 14.27 4.89 -9.04
CA LEU A 79 13.07 4.73 -8.23
C LEU A 79 12.67 6.08 -7.65
N ASP A 80 11.50 6.57 -8.03
CA ASP A 80 10.95 7.87 -7.58
C ASP A 80 9.83 7.69 -6.56
N ILE A 81 9.01 6.63 -6.73
CA ILE A 81 7.82 6.39 -5.91
C ILE A 81 7.77 4.92 -5.49
N LEU A 82 7.50 4.69 -4.21
CA LEU A 82 7.17 3.37 -3.66
C LEU A 82 5.75 3.41 -3.10
N VAL A 83 4.90 2.47 -3.55
CA VAL A 83 3.58 2.23 -2.96
C VAL A 83 3.58 0.85 -2.31
N ASN A 84 3.66 0.81 -0.98
CA ASN A 84 3.53 -0.41 -0.19
C ASN A 84 2.04 -0.71 0.01
N ASN A 85 1.49 -1.56 -0.87
CA ASN A 85 0.09 -1.97 -0.84
C ASN A 85 -0.09 -3.45 -0.50
N ALA A 86 0.94 -4.27 -0.61
CA ALA A 86 0.85 -5.68 -0.25
C ALA A 86 0.54 -5.88 1.24
N GLY A 87 -0.30 -6.86 1.52
CA GLY A 87 -0.66 -7.23 2.89
C GLY A 87 -1.63 -8.40 2.92
N ILE A 88 -1.66 -9.08 4.06
CA ILE A 88 -2.54 -10.23 4.33
C ILE A 88 -3.30 -10.01 5.63
N THR A 89 -4.40 -10.75 5.79
CA THR A 89 -5.09 -10.94 7.06
C THR A 89 -5.13 -12.43 7.40
N LEU A 90 -4.96 -12.76 8.67
CA LEU A 90 -5.16 -14.10 9.22
C LEU A 90 -5.96 -13.91 10.51
N ASP A 91 -7.26 -13.73 10.35
CA ASP A 91 -8.16 -13.28 11.39
C ASP A 91 -8.58 -14.43 12.30
N ASN A 92 -8.52 -14.19 13.61
CA ASN A 92 -9.09 -15.09 14.61
C ASN A 92 -9.25 -14.34 15.95
N LEU A 93 -10.17 -14.80 16.81
CA LEU A 93 -10.26 -14.30 18.18
C LEU A 93 -8.93 -14.48 18.89
N THR A 94 -8.54 -13.54 19.73
CA THR A 94 -7.20 -13.51 20.38
C THR A 94 -6.86 -14.84 21.10
N ILE A 95 -7.82 -15.47 21.75
CA ILE A 95 -7.62 -16.77 22.44
C ILE A 95 -7.36 -17.94 21.48
N ARG A 96 -7.67 -17.79 20.19
CA ARG A 96 -7.49 -18.80 19.13
C ARG A 96 -6.45 -18.39 18.10
N LEU A 97 -5.96 -17.15 18.18
CA LEU A 97 -4.94 -16.65 17.26
C LEU A 97 -3.60 -17.32 17.61
N THR A 98 -3.06 -18.08 16.66
CA THR A 98 -1.78 -18.76 16.86
C THR A 98 -0.61 -17.77 16.79
N GLU A 99 0.48 -18.09 17.47
CA GLU A 99 1.71 -17.31 17.41
C GLU A 99 2.28 -17.26 15.98
N GLU A 100 2.12 -18.34 15.21
CA GLU A 100 2.50 -18.42 13.80
C GLU A 100 1.74 -17.39 12.97
N ASN A 101 0.40 -17.35 13.08
CA ASN A 101 -0.43 -16.39 12.34
C ASN A 101 -0.15 -14.94 12.78
N TRP A 102 0.13 -14.72 14.06
CA TRP A 102 0.57 -13.42 14.56
C TRP A 102 1.86 -12.98 13.86
N LYS A 103 2.91 -13.79 13.93
CA LYS A 103 4.22 -13.52 13.30
C LYS A 103 4.08 -13.33 11.80
N LYS A 104 3.36 -14.22 11.11
CA LYS A 104 3.17 -14.16 9.66
C LYS A 104 2.57 -12.83 9.20
N VAL A 105 1.54 -12.33 9.90
CA VAL A 105 0.91 -11.04 9.54
C VAL A 105 1.87 -9.87 9.80
N LEU A 106 2.60 -9.89 10.92
CA LEU A 106 3.60 -8.85 11.20
C LEU A 106 4.74 -8.88 10.18
N ASP A 107 5.24 -10.04 9.84
CA ASP A 107 6.34 -10.20 8.87
C ASP A 107 5.95 -9.70 7.49
N VAL A 108 4.79 -10.12 6.97
CA VAL A 108 4.31 -9.71 5.64
C VAL A 108 3.89 -8.24 5.61
N ASN A 109 3.14 -7.76 6.60
CA ASN A 109 2.57 -6.42 6.52
C ASN A 109 3.54 -5.34 7.02
N LEU A 110 4.16 -5.55 8.17
CA LEU A 110 4.94 -4.54 8.88
C LEU A 110 6.42 -4.62 8.53
N THR A 111 7.06 -5.78 8.78
CA THR A 111 8.50 -5.95 8.58
C THR A 111 8.88 -5.76 7.12
N SER A 112 8.14 -6.37 6.20
CA SER A 112 8.39 -6.20 4.75
C SER A 112 8.23 -4.75 4.31
N SER A 113 7.17 -4.06 4.75
CA SER A 113 6.94 -2.64 4.39
C SER A 113 8.08 -1.75 4.89
N PHE A 114 8.57 -1.99 6.11
CA PHE A 114 9.74 -1.28 6.63
C PHE A 114 10.99 -1.54 5.79
N LEU A 115 11.29 -2.79 5.44
CA LEU A 115 12.45 -3.15 4.63
C LEU A 115 12.36 -2.58 3.21
N MET A 116 11.17 -2.62 2.59
CA MET A 116 10.91 -1.98 1.30
C MET A 116 11.19 -0.47 1.38
N CYS A 117 10.71 0.23 2.42
CA CYS A 117 11.02 1.64 2.65
C CYS A 117 12.54 1.86 2.81
N LYS A 118 13.20 1.09 3.67
CA LYS A 118 14.65 1.19 3.93
C LYS A 118 15.48 1.14 2.65
N TYR A 119 15.22 0.16 1.79
CA TYR A 119 16.01 -0.02 0.58
C TYR A 119 15.60 0.92 -0.55
N ALA A 120 14.32 1.31 -0.65
CA ALA A 120 13.88 2.35 -1.57
C ALA A 120 14.52 3.70 -1.20
N ILE A 121 14.55 4.08 0.07
CA ILE A 121 15.19 5.31 0.55
C ILE A 121 16.67 5.35 0.15
N LYS A 122 17.41 4.24 0.25
CA LYS A 122 18.82 4.17 -0.22
C LYS A 122 18.95 4.59 -1.70
N LYS A 123 18.00 4.22 -2.57
CA LYS A 123 17.99 4.62 -3.99
C LYS A 123 17.56 6.09 -4.16
N MET A 124 16.54 6.53 -3.43
CA MET A 124 15.99 7.90 -3.47
C MET A 124 16.99 8.95 -2.95
N LEU A 125 17.81 8.61 -1.97
CA LEU A 125 18.84 9.51 -1.42
C LEU A 125 19.84 9.98 -2.48
N LYS A 126 20.20 9.14 -3.46
CA LYS A 126 21.12 9.49 -4.53
C LYS A 126 20.62 10.65 -5.40
N LYS A 127 19.30 10.72 -5.59
CA LYS A 127 18.63 11.77 -6.38
C LYS A 127 18.09 12.93 -5.52
N LYS A 128 18.11 12.80 -4.18
CA LYS A 128 17.43 13.71 -3.25
C LYS A 128 15.97 13.97 -3.65
N TYR A 129 15.28 12.89 -3.99
CA TYR A 129 13.86 12.89 -4.36
C TYR A 129 13.26 11.54 -4.09
N GLY A 130 12.09 11.50 -3.48
CA GLY A 130 11.32 10.29 -3.29
C GLY A 130 9.95 10.53 -2.70
N LYS A 131 9.02 9.68 -3.04
CA LYS A 131 7.67 9.62 -2.45
C LYS A 131 7.37 8.19 -2.02
N ILE A 132 7.02 8.00 -0.78
CA ILE A 132 6.61 6.70 -0.25
C ILE A 132 5.19 6.83 0.26
N VAL A 133 4.30 5.97 -0.23
CA VAL A 133 2.92 5.89 0.25
C VAL A 133 2.66 4.47 0.76
N ASN A 134 2.42 4.37 2.05
CA ASN A 134 2.12 3.10 2.72
C ASN A 134 0.60 2.93 2.87
N ILE A 135 0.05 1.83 2.37
CA ILE A 135 -1.38 1.51 2.56
C ILE A 135 -1.57 0.86 3.92
N THR A 136 -2.24 1.59 4.78
CA THR A 136 -2.62 1.14 6.12
C THR A 136 -4.06 0.61 6.14
N SER A 137 -4.83 0.86 7.15
CA SER A 137 -6.26 0.54 7.26
C SER A 137 -6.86 1.30 8.43
N ILE A 138 -8.15 1.59 8.33
CA ILE A 138 -8.94 2.13 9.43
C ILE A 138 -8.76 1.32 10.72
N VAL A 139 -8.66 -0.02 10.60
CA VAL A 139 -8.54 -0.91 11.77
C VAL A 139 -7.20 -0.76 12.51
N GLY A 140 -6.19 -0.15 11.90
CA GLY A 140 -4.97 0.25 12.60
C GLY A 140 -5.19 1.39 13.61
N HIS A 141 -6.32 2.10 13.50
CA HIS A 141 -6.71 3.19 14.41
C HIS A 141 -7.83 2.77 15.36
N THR A 142 -8.80 2.01 14.87
CA THR A 142 -10.01 1.63 15.65
C THR A 142 -9.93 0.28 16.32
N GLY A 143 -9.02 -0.60 15.86
CA GLY A 143 -9.13 -2.04 16.13
C GLY A 143 -10.30 -2.67 15.39
N ASN A 144 -10.34 -3.99 15.34
CA ASN A 144 -11.48 -4.77 14.88
C ASN A 144 -11.48 -6.16 15.50
N LEU A 145 -12.65 -6.72 15.72
CA LEU A 145 -12.81 -8.06 16.29
C LEU A 145 -12.08 -9.11 15.43
N GLY A 146 -11.26 -9.93 16.06
CA GLY A 146 -10.51 -11.00 15.41
C GLY A 146 -9.27 -10.54 14.62
N GLN A 147 -8.92 -9.24 14.63
CA GLN A 147 -7.83 -8.68 13.83
C GLN A 147 -6.70 -8.05 14.67
N ALA A 148 -6.39 -8.61 15.82
CA ALA A 148 -5.35 -8.06 16.70
C ALA A 148 -3.98 -7.96 15.98
N ASN A 149 -3.58 -8.98 15.24
CA ASN A 149 -2.35 -9.02 14.44
C ASN A 149 -2.36 -8.00 13.29
N TYR A 150 -3.46 -7.94 12.55
CA TYR A 150 -3.62 -7.02 11.41
C TYR A 150 -3.65 -5.57 11.89
N SER A 151 -4.44 -5.27 12.93
CA SER A 151 -4.51 -3.93 13.54
C SER A 151 -3.14 -3.48 14.04
N ALA A 152 -2.40 -4.35 14.76
CA ALA A 152 -1.05 -4.06 15.23
C ALA A 152 -0.10 -3.76 14.06
N SER A 153 -0.16 -4.56 12.98
CA SER A 153 0.67 -4.34 11.79
C SER A 153 0.40 -3.00 11.14
N LYS A 154 -0.88 -2.62 10.97
CA LYS A 154 -1.29 -1.38 10.31
C LYS A 154 -1.01 -0.13 11.16
N ALA A 155 -1.17 -0.22 12.48
CA ALA A 155 -0.76 0.82 13.41
C ALA A 155 0.78 1.01 13.42
N GLY A 156 1.53 -0.09 13.40
CA GLY A 156 2.99 -0.05 13.31
C GLY A 156 3.50 0.63 12.04
N ILE A 157 2.82 0.43 10.89
CA ILE A 157 3.16 1.12 9.64
C ILE A 157 3.00 2.64 9.81
N VAL A 158 1.93 3.12 10.42
CA VAL A 158 1.73 4.54 10.70
C VAL A 158 2.87 5.09 11.58
N ALA A 159 3.22 4.37 12.65
CA ALA A 159 4.24 4.80 13.59
C ALA A 159 5.63 4.91 12.94
N PHE A 160 6.10 3.87 12.24
CA PHE A 160 7.41 3.94 11.60
C PHE A 160 7.45 4.95 10.45
N SER A 161 6.32 5.14 9.73
CA SER A 161 6.25 6.13 8.64
C SER A 161 6.50 7.55 9.14
N LYS A 162 5.99 7.92 10.32
CA LYS A 162 6.26 9.20 10.97
C LYS A 162 7.75 9.36 11.28
N SER A 163 8.39 8.33 11.82
CA SER A 163 9.84 8.34 12.12
C SER A 163 10.65 8.56 10.85
N LEU A 164 10.39 7.77 9.80
CA LEU A 164 11.09 7.93 8.52
C LEU A 164 10.82 9.31 7.87
N ALA A 165 9.60 9.84 8.01
CA ALA A 165 9.28 11.17 7.50
C ALA A 165 10.13 12.25 8.15
N ILE A 166 10.36 12.18 9.47
CA ILE A 166 11.24 13.12 10.20
C ILE A 166 12.70 12.96 9.73
N GLU A 167 13.19 11.72 9.62
CA GLU A 167 14.59 11.44 9.26
C GLU A 167 14.96 11.95 7.86
N TYR A 168 14.02 11.85 6.90
CA TYR A 168 14.32 12.06 5.49
C TYR A 168 13.69 13.31 4.87
N ALA A 169 12.94 14.12 5.63
CA ALA A 169 12.32 15.38 5.15
C ALA A 169 13.33 16.31 4.47
N LYS A 170 14.50 16.55 5.10
CA LYS A 170 15.57 17.40 4.56
C LYS A 170 16.22 16.84 3.28
N LYS A 171 15.91 15.61 2.91
CA LYS A 171 16.39 14.94 1.68
C LYS A 171 15.35 14.97 0.56
N ASN A 172 14.24 15.73 0.74
CA ASN A 172 13.13 15.81 -0.21
C ASN A 172 12.52 14.41 -0.47
N ILE A 173 12.42 13.59 0.58
CA ILE A 173 11.73 12.30 0.55
C ILE A 173 10.52 12.43 1.47
N ASN A 174 9.31 12.35 0.88
CA ASN A 174 8.06 12.39 1.63
C ASN A 174 7.57 10.97 1.87
N ILE A 175 7.13 10.70 3.09
CA ILE A 175 6.60 9.40 3.50
C ILE A 175 5.27 9.63 4.18
N ASN A 176 4.19 9.10 3.56
CA ASN A 176 2.84 9.27 4.05
C ASN A 176 2.08 7.95 4.02
N CYS A 177 0.95 7.91 4.70
CA CYS A 177 0.06 6.78 4.75
C CYS A 177 -1.29 7.12 4.12
N VAL A 178 -1.93 6.11 3.51
CA VAL A 178 -3.35 6.13 3.17
C VAL A 178 -4.03 5.07 4.00
N SER A 179 -5.11 5.43 4.69
CA SER A 179 -5.89 4.55 5.58
C SER A 179 -7.28 4.32 4.98
N PRO A 180 -7.45 3.27 4.15
CA PRO A 180 -8.76 2.93 3.60
C PRO A 180 -9.71 2.43 4.69
N GLY A 181 -10.99 2.71 4.50
CA GLY A 181 -12.09 2.02 5.17
C GLY A 181 -12.46 0.72 4.46
N PHE A 182 -13.75 0.41 4.39
CA PHE A 182 -14.25 -0.73 3.61
C PHE A 182 -14.35 -0.36 2.14
N ILE A 183 -13.59 -1.08 1.30
CA ILE A 183 -13.45 -0.84 -0.14
C ILE A 183 -14.10 -1.99 -0.91
N LYS A 184 -14.86 -1.68 -1.96
CA LYS A 184 -15.40 -2.66 -2.91
C LYS A 184 -14.25 -3.41 -3.58
N THR A 185 -14.17 -4.72 -3.37
CA THR A 185 -13.17 -5.63 -3.95
C THR A 185 -13.83 -6.98 -4.19
N GLU A 186 -13.19 -7.87 -4.96
CA GLU A 186 -13.66 -9.24 -5.13
C GLU A 186 -13.94 -9.96 -3.79
N MET A 187 -13.24 -9.56 -2.71
CA MET A 187 -13.45 -10.11 -1.37
C MET A 187 -14.75 -9.58 -0.73
N THR A 188 -15.04 -8.30 -0.88
CA THR A 188 -16.25 -7.67 -0.31
C THR A 188 -17.51 -7.99 -1.11
N GLU A 189 -17.40 -8.35 -2.38
CA GLU A 189 -18.51 -8.81 -3.21
C GLU A 189 -19.07 -10.16 -2.77
N LYS A 190 -18.22 -11.00 -2.14
CA LYS A 190 -18.62 -12.32 -1.61
C LYS A 190 -19.26 -12.26 -0.22
N ILE A 191 -19.34 -11.09 0.39
CA ILE A 191 -19.98 -10.89 1.69
C ILE A 191 -21.50 -10.99 1.53
N ASN A 192 -22.14 -11.72 2.47
CA ASN A 192 -23.61 -11.82 2.56
C ASN A 192 -24.24 -10.40 2.60
N GLU A 193 -25.32 -10.19 1.86
CA GLU A 193 -26.01 -8.90 1.73
C GLU A 193 -26.48 -8.32 3.09
N GLU A 194 -26.83 -9.17 4.04
CA GLU A 194 -27.21 -8.75 5.38
C GLU A 194 -26.04 -8.15 6.17
N PHE A 195 -24.88 -8.81 6.09
CA PHE A 195 -23.65 -8.31 6.70
C PHE A 195 -23.13 -7.07 5.99
N LYS A 196 -23.30 -6.97 4.67
CA LYS A 196 -22.94 -5.80 3.87
C LYS A 196 -23.79 -4.58 4.27
N LYS A 197 -25.10 -4.75 4.52
CA LYS A 197 -25.95 -3.67 5.05
C LYS A 197 -25.48 -3.18 6.41
N ILE A 198 -25.07 -4.09 7.31
CA ILE A 198 -24.51 -3.74 8.62
C ILE A 198 -23.20 -2.96 8.47
N LEU A 199 -22.33 -3.35 7.55
CA LEU A 199 -21.09 -2.61 7.28
C LEU A 199 -21.39 -1.20 6.75
N ILE A 200 -22.27 -1.09 5.77
CA ILE A 200 -22.67 0.19 5.15
C ILE A 200 -23.30 1.12 6.20
N SER A 201 -24.13 0.60 7.10
CA SER A 201 -24.75 1.41 8.15
C SER A 201 -23.74 2.07 9.12
N LYS A 202 -22.52 1.56 9.18
CA LYS A 202 -21.41 2.12 9.96
C LYS A 202 -20.61 3.19 9.20
N ILE A 203 -20.88 3.38 7.90
CA ILE A 203 -20.18 4.35 7.06
C ILE A 203 -21.02 5.61 6.95
N PRO A 204 -20.62 6.76 7.49
CA PRO A 204 -21.40 8.00 7.42
C PRO A 204 -21.76 8.43 6.00
N SER A 205 -20.88 8.18 5.01
CA SER A 205 -21.18 8.47 3.60
C SER A 205 -22.24 7.53 2.97
N GLY A 206 -22.61 6.44 3.65
CA GLY A 206 -23.70 5.55 3.24
C GLY A 206 -23.34 4.53 2.14
N ASP A 207 -22.08 4.41 1.74
CA ASP A 207 -21.62 3.40 0.77
C ASP A 207 -20.18 2.96 1.03
N LEU A 208 -19.80 1.81 0.46
CA LEU A 208 -18.41 1.34 0.43
C LEU A 208 -17.58 2.24 -0.49
N GLY A 209 -16.34 2.52 -0.11
CA GLY A 209 -15.39 3.16 -1.00
C GLY A 209 -15.01 2.26 -2.18
N THR A 210 -14.38 2.84 -3.18
CA THR A 210 -13.85 2.15 -4.36
C THR A 210 -12.33 2.12 -4.35
N GLY A 211 -11.73 1.23 -5.15
CA GLY A 211 -10.28 1.25 -5.37
C GLY A 211 -9.80 2.57 -5.98
N ASP A 212 -10.67 3.26 -6.74
CA ASP A 212 -10.37 4.56 -7.33
C ASP A 212 -10.27 5.66 -6.27
N ASP A 213 -11.12 5.64 -5.25
CA ASP A 213 -11.01 6.60 -4.13
C ASP A 213 -9.63 6.51 -3.47
N VAL A 214 -9.18 5.28 -3.23
CA VAL A 214 -7.85 5.02 -2.66
C VAL A 214 -6.74 5.43 -3.63
N SER A 215 -6.82 5.00 -4.91
CA SER A 215 -5.77 5.27 -5.91
C SER A 215 -5.62 6.75 -6.22
N ASN A 216 -6.71 7.53 -6.19
CA ASN A 216 -6.69 8.98 -6.33
C ASN A 216 -5.92 9.66 -5.19
N CYS A 217 -6.16 9.24 -3.95
CA CYS A 217 -5.44 9.76 -2.78
C CYS A 217 -3.95 9.40 -2.85
N VAL A 218 -3.62 8.15 -3.20
CA VAL A 218 -2.23 7.70 -3.37
C VAL A 218 -1.51 8.49 -4.46
N ALA A 219 -2.14 8.69 -5.62
CA ALA A 219 -1.57 9.47 -6.71
C ALA A 219 -1.34 10.95 -6.32
N PHE A 220 -2.26 11.53 -5.54
CA PHE A 220 -2.08 12.88 -4.99
C PHE A 220 -0.84 12.95 -4.08
N LEU A 221 -0.72 12.03 -3.10
CA LEU A 221 0.41 11.99 -2.17
C LEU A 221 1.75 11.70 -2.87
N ALA A 222 1.72 10.93 -3.96
CA ALA A 222 2.89 10.63 -4.78
C ALA A 222 3.30 11.79 -5.71
N SER A 223 2.46 12.82 -5.85
CA SER A 223 2.71 13.96 -6.73
C SER A 223 3.37 15.15 -6.00
N ASP A 224 3.86 16.12 -6.76
CA ASP A 224 4.41 17.36 -6.20
C ASP A 224 3.34 18.29 -5.61
N MET A 225 2.05 18.02 -5.84
CA MET A 225 0.95 18.72 -5.18
C MET A 225 0.96 18.50 -3.65
N ALA A 226 1.48 17.34 -3.21
CA ALA A 226 1.64 16.97 -1.80
C ALA A 226 3.07 17.22 -1.26
N LYS A 227 3.85 18.09 -1.89
CA LYS A 227 5.27 18.30 -1.53
C LYS A 227 5.49 18.72 -0.07
N TYR A 228 4.51 19.36 0.54
CA TYR A 228 4.59 19.85 1.93
C TYR A 228 3.83 18.94 2.92
N ILE A 229 3.27 17.81 2.44
CA ILE A 229 2.63 16.79 3.28
C ILE A 229 3.67 15.70 3.56
N ASN A 230 3.98 15.47 4.83
CA ASN A 230 4.99 14.51 5.25
C ASN A 230 4.68 13.94 6.65
N GLY A 231 4.70 12.63 6.80
CA GLY A 231 4.36 11.93 8.04
C GLY A 231 2.84 11.85 8.30
N GLU A 232 2.00 12.18 7.31
CA GLU A 232 0.55 12.26 7.46
C GLU A 232 -0.11 10.92 7.09
N THR A 233 -1.28 10.67 7.70
CA THR A 233 -2.16 9.56 7.36
C THR A 233 -3.48 10.11 6.84
N ILE A 234 -3.73 9.99 5.54
CA ILE A 234 -5.01 10.41 4.96
C ILE A 234 -6.01 9.26 5.03
N HIS A 235 -7.15 9.54 5.67
CA HIS A 235 -8.24 8.59 5.84
C HIS A 235 -9.16 8.62 4.62
N VAL A 236 -9.33 7.47 3.93
CA VAL A 236 -10.22 7.29 2.78
C VAL A 236 -11.26 6.24 3.19
N ASN A 237 -12.24 6.66 4.01
CA ASN A 237 -13.10 5.73 4.75
C ASN A 237 -14.56 6.17 4.87
N GLY A 238 -15.02 7.17 4.10
CA GLY A 238 -16.41 7.65 4.14
C GLY A 238 -16.85 8.22 5.49
N GLY A 239 -15.88 8.67 6.33
CA GLY A 239 -16.18 9.24 7.65
C GLY A 239 -16.25 8.21 8.77
N MET A 240 -15.93 6.94 8.54
CA MET A 240 -15.94 5.91 9.60
C MET A 240 -14.95 6.20 10.75
N TYR A 241 -13.90 6.92 10.47
CA TYR A 241 -12.93 7.40 11.44
C TYR A 241 -12.47 8.80 11.04
N MET A 242 -12.52 9.71 12.00
CA MET A 242 -12.05 11.09 11.90
C MET A 242 -10.96 11.28 12.96
N ALA A 243 -9.73 11.66 12.53
CA ALA A 243 -8.60 11.88 13.42
C ALA A 243 -8.60 13.32 13.96
#